data_f09284ef8b003c966f9a8ca83c4e67fc
#
_entry.id   f09284ef8b003c966f9a8ca83c4e67fc
#
_cell.length_a   1.000
_cell.length_b   1.000
_cell.length_c   1.000
_cell.angle_alpha   90.00
_cell.angle_beta   90.00
_cell.angle_gamma   90.00
#
_symmetry.space_group_name_H-M   'P 1'
#
loop_
_entity.id
_entity.type
_entity.pdbx_description
1 polymer ?
#
loop_
_entity_poly.entity_id
_entity_poly.type
_entity_poly.pdbx_seq_one_letter_code
_entity_poly.pdbx_strand_id
1 'polypeptide(L)'
;MTNRIQRGDLQVSEELDKLISEKVCVNIDVEAEQFWNSFNEVVKEFTPRNKALLAEREELQTKIDNWHKENREFDKETYKSFLKEIGYWVDTNEDFEIETTDVDTEISTIAGAQLVVPVMLSLIHI
;
A
#
# COMPACT_ATOMS: atom_id res chain seq x y z
N MET A 1 15.30 -15.86 -20.47
CA MET A 1 15.64 -14.69 -19.61
C MET A 1 15.00 -13.49 -20.28
N THR A 2 14.14 -12.76 -19.58
CA THR A 2 13.50 -11.57 -20.14
C THR A 2 14.55 -10.46 -20.26
N ASN A 3 14.70 -9.89 -21.44
CA ASN A 3 15.57 -8.75 -21.65
C ASN A 3 15.08 -7.58 -20.80
N ARG A 4 16.01 -6.84 -20.19
CA ARG A 4 15.70 -5.65 -19.40
C ARG A 4 16.35 -4.41 -20.00
N ILE A 5 15.60 -3.33 -19.94
CA ILE A 5 16.03 -2.00 -20.42
C ILE A 5 16.25 -1.11 -19.20
N GLN A 6 17.31 -0.34 -19.20
CA GLN A 6 17.61 0.64 -18.17
C GLN A 6 16.78 1.91 -18.41
N ARG A 7 15.99 2.34 -17.40
CA ARG A 7 15.25 3.59 -17.37
C ARG A 7 15.56 4.32 -16.05
N GLY A 8 16.48 5.27 -16.09
CA GLY A 8 17.04 5.85 -14.87
C GLY A 8 17.71 4.76 -14.00
N ASP A 9 17.28 4.63 -12.75
CA ASP A 9 17.76 3.59 -11.83
C ASP A 9 16.95 2.27 -11.94
N LEU A 10 15.93 2.23 -12.81
CA LEU A 10 15.03 1.09 -12.97
C LEU A 10 15.53 0.09 -14.02
N GLN A 11 15.29 -1.19 -13.75
CA GLN A 11 15.48 -2.31 -14.67
C GLN A 11 14.11 -2.83 -15.13
N VAL A 12 13.64 -2.34 -16.27
CA VAL A 12 12.29 -2.59 -16.80
C VAL A 12 12.33 -3.73 -17.82
N SER A 13 11.34 -4.62 -17.83
CA SER A 13 11.24 -5.62 -18.90
C SER A 13 11.00 -4.95 -20.25
N GLU A 14 11.59 -5.48 -21.30
CA GLU A 14 11.46 -4.93 -22.67
C GLU A 14 9.99 -4.86 -23.10
N GLU A 15 9.19 -5.87 -22.77
CA GLU A 15 7.77 -5.92 -23.11
C GLU A 15 6.98 -4.78 -22.42
N LEU A 16 7.27 -4.52 -21.13
CA LEU A 16 6.62 -3.44 -20.39
C LEU A 16 7.07 -2.06 -20.92
N ASP A 17 8.34 -1.91 -21.21
CA ASP A 17 8.87 -0.68 -21.80
C ASP A 17 8.19 -0.36 -23.14
N LYS A 18 8.07 -1.34 -24.03
CA LYS A 18 7.37 -1.17 -25.31
C LYS A 18 5.89 -0.84 -25.12
N LEU A 19 5.19 -1.55 -24.23
CA LEU A 19 3.79 -1.28 -23.94
C LEU A 19 3.57 0.17 -23.48
N ILE A 20 4.36 0.60 -22.53
CA ILE A 20 4.25 1.97 -21.96
C ILE A 20 4.63 3.00 -23.02
N SER A 21 5.79 2.86 -23.65
CA SER A 21 6.34 3.89 -24.54
C SER A 21 5.59 3.98 -25.88
N GLU A 22 5.18 2.85 -26.48
CA GLU A 22 4.62 2.82 -27.82
C GLU A 22 3.08 2.86 -27.84
N LYS A 23 2.41 2.47 -26.73
CA LYS A 23 0.95 2.41 -26.69
C LYS A 23 0.36 3.35 -25.64
N VAL A 24 0.81 3.28 -24.39
CA VAL A 24 0.18 4.08 -23.33
C VAL A 24 0.54 5.56 -23.50
N CYS A 25 1.82 5.90 -23.56
CA CYS A 25 2.28 7.28 -23.66
C CYS A 25 1.76 7.99 -24.92
N VAL A 26 1.74 7.28 -26.04
CA VAL A 26 1.20 7.81 -27.32
C VAL A 26 -0.29 8.15 -27.19
N ASN A 27 -1.08 7.28 -26.53
CA ASN A 27 -2.53 7.49 -26.39
C ASN A 27 -2.91 8.61 -25.42
N ILE A 28 -2.02 9.01 -24.51
CA ILE A 28 -2.27 10.07 -23.53
C ILE A 28 -1.44 11.32 -23.80
N ASP A 29 -0.75 11.40 -24.93
CA ASP A 29 0.10 12.52 -25.36
C ASP A 29 1.16 12.90 -24.32
N VAL A 30 1.85 11.89 -23.79
CA VAL A 30 2.97 12.02 -22.84
C VAL A 30 4.25 11.48 -23.45
N GLU A 31 5.33 12.22 -23.34
CA GLU A 31 6.65 11.74 -23.78
C GLU A 31 7.12 10.56 -22.91
N ALA A 32 7.50 9.45 -23.56
CA ALA A 32 7.91 8.23 -22.87
C ALA A 32 9.09 8.45 -21.89
N GLU A 33 10.04 9.30 -22.27
CA GLU A 33 11.18 9.65 -21.42
C GLU A 33 10.73 10.41 -20.17
N GLN A 34 9.79 11.34 -20.30
CA GLN A 34 9.21 12.06 -19.19
C GLN A 34 8.47 11.12 -18.23
N PHE A 35 7.68 10.18 -18.77
CA PHE A 35 7.01 9.15 -17.97
C PHE A 35 8.01 8.35 -17.12
N TRP A 36 9.05 7.79 -17.75
CA TRP A 36 10.03 6.96 -17.06
C TRP A 36 10.85 7.73 -16.03
N ASN A 37 11.20 8.98 -16.31
CA ASN A 37 11.89 9.84 -15.36
C ASN A 37 11.02 10.13 -14.14
N SER A 38 9.75 10.49 -14.33
CA SER A 38 8.80 10.72 -13.25
C SER A 38 8.55 9.46 -12.43
N PHE A 39 8.39 8.30 -13.08
CA PHE A 39 8.21 7.04 -12.40
C PHE A 39 9.45 6.62 -11.61
N ASN A 40 10.65 6.85 -12.14
CA ASN A 40 11.90 6.62 -11.43
C ASN A 40 11.99 7.44 -10.14
N GLU A 41 11.61 8.72 -10.17
CA GLU A 41 11.57 9.57 -8.97
C GLU A 41 10.56 9.06 -7.93
N VAL A 42 9.38 8.63 -8.36
CA VAL A 42 8.38 8.00 -7.46
C VAL A 42 8.96 6.76 -6.78
N VAL A 43 9.59 5.86 -7.54
CA VAL A 43 10.19 4.64 -6.98
C VAL A 43 11.34 4.97 -6.02
N LYS A 44 12.17 5.96 -6.36
CA LYS A 44 13.29 6.42 -5.54
C LYS A 44 12.83 7.03 -4.22
N GLU A 45 11.76 7.81 -4.24
CA GLU A 45 11.18 8.42 -3.05
C GLU A 45 10.50 7.38 -2.14
N PHE A 46 9.63 6.54 -2.72
CA PHE A 46 8.77 5.66 -1.92
C PHE A 46 9.44 4.34 -1.50
N THR A 47 10.44 3.85 -2.23
CA THR A 47 11.11 2.58 -1.88
C THR A 47 11.74 2.59 -0.47
N PRO A 48 12.53 3.58 -0.07
CA PRO A 48 13.09 3.62 1.28
C PRO A 48 12.00 3.74 2.35
N ARG A 49 10.96 4.53 2.10
CA ARG A 49 9.82 4.68 3.01
C ARG A 49 9.06 3.35 3.18
N ASN A 50 8.78 2.65 2.09
CA ASN A 50 8.15 1.35 2.15
C ASN A 50 9.00 0.32 2.91
N LYS A 51 10.31 0.30 2.68
CA LYS A 51 11.23 -0.58 3.43
C LYS A 51 11.24 -0.28 4.92
N ALA A 52 11.21 0.99 5.30
CA ALA A 52 11.15 1.39 6.71
C ALA A 52 9.84 0.92 7.37
N LEU A 53 8.69 1.10 6.72
CA LEU A 53 7.39 0.64 7.21
C LEU A 53 7.32 -0.89 7.32
N LEU A 54 7.92 -1.62 6.39
CA LEU A 54 8.00 -3.08 6.48
C LEU A 54 8.87 -3.52 7.67
N ALA A 55 9.99 -2.83 7.92
CA ALA A 55 10.83 -3.11 9.08
C ALA A 55 10.10 -2.83 10.41
N GLU A 56 9.37 -1.71 10.49
CA GLU A 56 8.52 -1.38 11.63
C GLU A 56 7.45 -2.44 11.89
N ARG A 57 6.80 -2.92 10.83
CA ARG A 57 5.81 -4.02 10.92
C ARG A 57 6.43 -5.29 11.51
N GLU A 58 7.61 -5.70 11.03
CA GLU A 58 8.32 -6.88 11.54
C GLU A 58 8.75 -6.72 13.01
N GLU A 59 9.15 -5.50 13.40
CA GLU A 59 9.48 -5.19 14.79
C GLU A 59 8.26 -5.29 15.70
N LEU A 60 7.12 -4.70 15.31
CA LEU A 60 5.86 -4.78 16.04
C LEU A 60 5.37 -6.23 16.15
N GLN A 61 5.43 -7.01 15.06
CA GLN A 61 5.09 -8.43 15.07
C GLN A 61 5.95 -9.21 16.07
N THR A 62 7.25 -8.96 16.07
CA THR A 62 8.19 -9.62 16.99
C THR A 62 7.88 -9.29 18.45
N LYS A 63 7.57 -8.02 18.77
CA LYS A 63 7.17 -7.59 20.11
C LYS A 63 5.89 -8.30 20.57
N ILE A 64 4.88 -8.36 19.71
CA ILE A 64 3.60 -9.02 19.99
C ILE A 64 3.79 -10.53 20.19
N ASP A 65 4.54 -11.20 19.33
CA ASP A 65 4.81 -12.63 19.43
C ASP A 65 5.57 -12.99 20.72
N ASN A 66 6.55 -12.20 21.10
CA ASN A 66 7.30 -12.41 22.33
C ASN A 66 6.42 -12.18 23.56
N TRP A 67 5.62 -11.12 23.57
CA TRP A 67 4.67 -10.87 24.64
C TRP A 67 3.72 -12.05 24.84
N HIS A 68 3.14 -12.63 23.78
CA HIS A 68 2.27 -13.79 23.88
C HIS A 68 2.99 -15.07 24.31
N LYS A 69 4.28 -15.24 24.02
CA LYS A 69 5.06 -16.37 24.53
C LYS A 69 5.28 -16.28 26.03
N GLU A 70 5.48 -15.07 26.55
CA GLU A 70 5.72 -14.80 27.96
C GLU A 70 4.43 -14.74 28.78
N ASN A 71 3.31 -14.32 28.17
CA ASN A 71 2.01 -14.13 28.81
C ASN A 71 0.95 -15.05 28.21
N ARG A 72 0.98 -16.34 28.57
CA ARG A 72 0.02 -17.32 28.04
C ARG A 72 -1.40 -17.11 28.54
N GLU A 73 -1.54 -16.62 29.76
CA GLU A 73 -2.81 -16.23 30.38
C GLU A 73 -2.77 -14.72 30.64
N PHE A 74 -3.66 -13.99 30.01
CA PHE A 74 -3.72 -12.53 30.13
C PHE A 74 -5.17 -12.02 30.08
N ASP A 75 -5.41 -10.90 30.72
CA ASP A 75 -6.66 -10.15 30.58
C ASP A 75 -6.56 -9.12 29.44
N LYS A 76 -7.72 -8.68 28.97
CA LYS A 76 -7.81 -7.73 27.84
C LYS A 76 -7.20 -6.36 28.13
N GLU A 77 -7.28 -5.87 29.36
CA GLU A 77 -6.80 -4.53 29.70
C GLU A 77 -5.28 -4.51 29.75
N THR A 78 -4.65 -5.56 30.30
CA THR A 78 -3.19 -5.72 30.27
C THR A 78 -2.67 -5.78 28.84
N TYR A 79 -3.33 -6.57 27.96
CA TYR A 79 -2.92 -6.66 26.56
C TYR A 79 -3.12 -5.33 25.81
N LYS A 80 -4.23 -4.65 26.02
CA LYS A 80 -4.48 -3.34 25.43
C LYS A 80 -3.45 -2.29 25.88
N SER A 81 -3.06 -2.31 27.15
CA SER A 81 -2.02 -1.42 27.66
C SER A 81 -0.68 -1.67 26.98
N PHE A 82 -0.29 -2.93 26.83
CA PHE A 82 0.90 -3.32 26.07
C PHE A 82 0.85 -2.85 24.61
N LEU A 83 -0.28 -3.04 23.90
CA LEU A 83 -0.42 -2.59 22.51
C LEU A 83 -0.31 -1.06 22.37
N LYS A 84 -0.79 -0.30 23.36
CA LYS A 84 -0.60 1.15 23.42
C LYS A 84 0.87 1.53 23.68
N GLU A 85 1.52 0.84 24.61
CA GLU A 85 2.93 1.08 24.96
C GLU A 85 3.86 0.90 23.76
N ILE A 86 3.65 -0.15 22.96
CA ILE A 86 4.48 -0.40 21.77
C ILE A 86 4.08 0.46 20.55
N GLY A 87 3.04 1.28 20.66
CA GLY A 87 2.54 2.15 19.59
C GLY A 87 1.68 1.44 18.53
N TYR A 88 1.33 0.17 18.74
CA TYR A 88 0.44 -0.56 17.83
C TYR A 88 -1.01 -0.08 17.93
N TRP A 89 -1.49 0.17 19.14
CA TRP A 89 -2.81 0.73 19.38
C TRP A 89 -2.73 2.23 19.55
N VAL A 90 -3.28 2.94 18.57
CA VAL A 90 -3.42 4.41 18.62
C VAL A 90 -4.86 4.74 19.00
N ASP A 91 -5.03 5.68 19.92
CA ASP A 91 -6.37 6.16 20.26
C ASP A 91 -6.98 6.88 19.05
N THR A 92 -8.31 6.84 18.94
CA THR A 92 -9.02 7.54 17.86
C THR A 92 -8.77 9.04 17.97
N ASN A 93 -8.52 9.65 16.82
CA ASN A 93 -8.47 11.11 16.74
C ASN A 93 -9.83 11.72 17.12
N GLU A 94 -9.82 13.02 17.34
CA GLU A 94 -11.08 13.79 17.46
C GLU A 94 -11.97 13.53 16.26
N ASP A 95 -13.28 13.72 16.45
CA ASP A 95 -14.25 13.58 15.37
C ASP A 95 -13.86 14.47 14.19
N PHE A 96 -13.84 13.88 13.01
CA PHE A 96 -13.52 14.59 11.77
C PHE A 96 -14.57 14.26 10.70
N GLU A 97 -14.80 15.20 9.83
CA GLU A 97 -15.62 15.01 8.64
C GLU A 97 -14.69 14.87 7.41
N ILE A 98 -15.05 13.96 6.52
CA ILE A 98 -14.36 13.81 5.24
C ILE A 98 -14.99 14.80 4.27
N GLU A 99 -14.22 15.83 3.90
CA GLU A 99 -14.60 16.77 2.86
C GLU A 99 -14.20 16.20 1.49
N THR A 100 -15.18 15.94 0.66
CA THR A 100 -14.98 15.48 -0.72
C THR A 100 -15.70 16.39 -1.69
N THR A 101 -15.05 16.74 -2.81
CA THR A 101 -15.63 17.48 -3.92
C THR A 101 -15.49 16.68 -5.20
N ASP A 102 -16.44 16.85 -6.11
CA ASP A 102 -16.40 16.22 -7.45
C ASP A 102 -16.27 14.69 -7.46
N VAL A 103 -16.86 14.03 -6.44
CA VAL A 103 -16.89 12.57 -6.35
C VAL A 103 -18.06 12.04 -7.16
N ASP A 104 -17.81 11.03 -7.98
CA ASP A 104 -18.85 10.33 -8.73
C ASP A 104 -19.94 9.81 -7.77
N THR A 105 -21.19 9.99 -8.15
CA THR A 105 -22.35 9.60 -7.32
C THR A 105 -22.31 8.11 -6.94
N GLU A 106 -21.84 7.26 -7.84
CA GLU A 106 -21.66 5.83 -7.59
C GLU A 106 -20.72 5.58 -6.41
N ILE A 107 -19.56 6.25 -6.37
CA ILE A 107 -18.56 6.11 -5.30
C ILE A 107 -19.09 6.70 -3.99
N SER A 108 -19.82 7.81 -4.03
CA SER A 108 -20.32 8.49 -2.84
C SER A 108 -21.52 7.79 -2.18
N THR A 109 -22.27 6.95 -2.92
CA THR A 109 -23.50 6.30 -2.44
C THR A 109 -23.35 4.81 -2.18
N ILE A 110 -22.33 4.15 -2.74
CA ILE A 110 -22.09 2.71 -2.56
C ILE A 110 -21.03 2.50 -1.47
N ALA A 111 -21.30 1.58 -0.53
CA ALA A 111 -20.33 1.22 0.50
C ALA A 111 -19.02 0.72 -0.12
N GLY A 112 -17.87 1.23 0.35
CA GLY A 112 -16.55 0.93 -0.22
C GLY A 112 -16.22 -0.56 -0.34
N ALA A 113 -16.70 -1.39 0.58
CA ALA A 113 -16.52 -2.84 0.54
C ALA A 113 -17.17 -3.51 -0.68
N GLN A 114 -18.23 -2.92 -1.24
CA GLN A 114 -18.89 -3.44 -2.44
C GLN A 114 -18.10 -3.15 -3.72
N LEU A 115 -17.27 -2.11 -3.71
CA LEU A 115 -16.48 -1.68 -4.86
C LEU A 115 -15.09 -2.31 -4.91
N VAL A 116 -14.50 -2.66 -3.76
CA VAL A 116 -13.08 -3.02 -3.65
C VAL A 116 -12.81 -4.45 -3.21
N VAL A 117 -13.84 -5.28 -2.97
CA VAL A 117 -13.60 -6.70 -2.65
C VAL A 117 -13.26 -7.46 -3.93
N PRO A 118 -12.03 -7.99 -4.08
CA PRO A 118 -11.68 -8.81 -5.22
C PRO A 118 -12.59 -10.04 -5.30
N VAL A 119 -13.18 -10.30 -6.45
CA VAL A 119 -14.10 -11.46 -6.67
C VAL A 119 -13.46 -12.78 -6.22
N MET A 120 -12.16 -12.94 -6.42
CA MET A 120 -11.41 -14.15 -6.04
C MET A 120 -11.22 -14.31 -4.52
N LEU A 121 -11.39 -13.24 -3.75
CA LEU A 121 -11.34 -13.27 -2.28
C LEU A 121 -12.72 -13.20 -1.65
N SER A 122 -13.78 -13.12 -2.45
CA SER A 122 -15.15 -13.09 -1.96
C SER A 122 -15.54 -14.44 -1.38
N LEU A 123 -16.14 -14.42 -0.19
CA LEU A 123 -16.72 -15.62 0.45
C LEU A 123 -17.82 -16.31 -0.39
N ILE A 124 -18.33 -15.64 -1.42
CA ILE A 124 -19.32 -16.20 -2.36
C ILE A 124 -18.73 -17.37 -3.16
N HIS A 125 -17.41 -17.44 -3.30
CA HIS A 125 -16.71 -18.50 -4.03
C HIS A 125 -16.21 -19.66 -3.13
N ILE A 126 -16.45 -19.57 -1.86
CA ILE A 126 -16.18 -20.63 -0.89
C ILE A 126 -17.45 -21.45 -0.68
#